data_cb259815bc60e51305f3569b7528ea3e
#
_entry.id   cb259815bc60e51305f3569b7528ea3e
#
_cell.length_a   1.000
_cell.length_b   1.000
_cell.length_c   1.000
_cell.angle_alpha   90.00
_cell.angle_beta   90.00
_cell.angle_gamma   90.00
#
_symmetry.space_group_name_H-M   'P 1'
#
loop_
_entity.id
_entity.type
_entity.pdbx_description
1 polymer ?
#
loop_
_entity_poly.entity_id
_entity_poly.type
_entity_poly.pdbx_seq_one_letter_code
_entity_poly.pdbx_strand_id
1 'polypeptide(L)'
;MKTLNYNIIASGSSGNAVRIGNIMIDCGIPFKKMKEELYKVDFLLITHDHSDHLNKITLNHITQEFPNIKIYSTYKVARINKNVVAINTDYLPIWLKECEMYAIEVPHNTITFAYVLLFPDFNVLYATDLKRTDELEEFTEEKHLKYDYVFLEANYDDYKIEGVRNEWHGQYNAYIDSTSRHLSKDQSLKFFIKYKTEGCEHIELHRSKRFY
;
A
#
# COMPACT_ATOMS: atom_id res chain seq x y z
N MET A 1 22.77 -11.68 -4.85
CA MET A 1 21.60 -10.80 -4.92
C MET A 1 21.43 -10.12 -3.57
N LYS A 2 21.23 -8.80 -3.53
CA LYS A 2 20.84 -8.13 -2.28
C LYS A 2 19.39 -8.53 -1.98
N THR A 3 19.13 -9.00 -0.79
CA THR A 3 17.76 -9.31 -0.32
C THR A 3 17.13 -8.04 0.24
N LEU A 4 15.88 -7.77 -0.12
CA LEU A 4 15.13 -6.64 0.40
C LEU A 4 14.92 -6.80 1.91
N ASN A 5 15.34 -5.80 2.68
CA ASN A 5 15.06 -5.75 4.11
C ASN A 5 13.71 -5.06 4.32
N TYR A 6 12.70 -5.80 4.72
CA TYR A 6 11.38 -5.23 5.03
C TYR A 6 10.82 -5.76 6.35
N ASN A 7 9.84 -5.05 6.91
CA ASN A 7 9.10 -5.46 8.11
C ASN A 7 7.64 -5.04 8.00
N ILE A 8 6.72 -6.00 8.08
CA ILE A 8 5.28 -5.75 8.14
C ILE A 8 4.90 -5.60 9.62
N ILE A 9 4.78 -4.36 10.09
CA ILE A 9 4.42 -4.05 11.48
C ILE A 9 2.93 -4.32 11.68
N ALA A 10 2.12 -3.94 10.71
CA ALA A 10 0.69 -4.22 10.66
C ALA A 10 0.18 -4.16 9.20
N SER A 11 -0.84 -4.96 8.88
CA SER A 11 -1.56 -4.92 7.62
C SER A 11 -3.00 -5.37 7.80
N GLY A 12 -3.97 -4.55 7.38
CA GLY A 12 -5.40 -4.81 7.43
C GLY A 12 -6.21 -3.67 8.06
N SER A 13 -7.53 -3.83 8.16
CA SER A 13 -8.49 -2.81 8.60
C SER A 13 -8.28 -2.27 10.03
N SER A 14 -7.38 -2.87 10.81
CA SER A 14 -7.02 -2.37 12.15
C SER A 14 -5.81 -1.44 12.14
N GLY A 15 -5.17 -1.27 11.01
CA GLY A 15 -4.04 -0.38 10.78
C GLY A 15 -2.98 -0.99 9.89
N ASN A 16 -2.35 -0.13 9.09
CA ASN A 16 -1.30 -0.48 8.14
C ASN A 16 -0.02 0.30 8.46
N ALA A 17 1.11 -0.39 8.46
CA ALA A 17 2.45 0.18 8.53
C ALA A 17 3.45 -0.89 8.08
N VAL A 18 4.15 -0.64 6.99
CA VAL A 18 5.15 -1.54 6.41
C VAL A 18 6.43 -0.77 6.14
N ARG A 19 7.56 -1.28 6.65
CA ARG A 19 8.87 -0.71 6.31
C ARG A 19 9.52 -1.51 5.18
N ILE A 20 10.02 -0.80 4.18
CA ILE A 20 10.77 -1.34 3.04
C ILE A 20 12.09 -0.55 2.96
N GLY A 21 13.20 -1.20 3.31
CA GLY A 21 14.49 -0.51 3.43
C GLY A 21 14.43 0.65 4.42
N ASN A 22 14.69 1.87 3.96
CA ASN A 22 14.59 3.12 4.71
C ASN A 22 13.27 3.89 4.46
N ILE A 23 12.29 3.24 3.86
CA ILE A 23 10.96 3.80 3.54
C ILE A 23 9.92 3.13 4.43
N MET A 24 9.12 3.92 5.15
CA MET A 24 7.90 3.48 5.81
C MET A 24 6.71 3.77 4.90
N ILE A 25 5.80 2.81 4.75
CA ILE A 25 4.54 3.00 4.03
C ILE A 25 3.41 2.88 5.02
N ASP A 26 2.60 3.93 5.10
CA ASP A 26 1.50 4.17 6.02
C ASP A 26 1.90 4.28 7.51
N CYS A 27 1.04 4.92 8.28
CA CYS A 27 1.16 5.12 9.72
C CYS A 27 -0.20 4.98 10.42
N GLY A 28 -0.99 3.97 10.02
CA GLY A 28 -2.35 3.73 10.50
C GLY A 28 -2.44 3.08 11.89
N ILE A 29 -1.31 2.89 12.57
CA ILE A 29 -1.22 2.26 13.89
C ILE A 29 -0.72 3.23 14.98
N PRO A 30 -0.89 2.88 16.27
CA PRO A 30 -0.35 3.71 17.36
C PRO A 30 1.18 3.87 17.25
N PHE A 31 1.65 5.09 17.46
CA PHE A 31 3.07 5.50 17.36
C PHE A 31 4.05 4.55 18.09
N LYS A 32 3.68 4.11 19.29
CA LYS A 32 4.53 3.20 20.10
C LYS A 32 4.86 1.89 19.40
N LYS A 33 3.97 1.40 18.51
CA LYS A 33 4.17 0.14 17.79
C LYS A 33 5.16 0.26 16.63
N MET A 34 5.36 1.45 16.09
CA MET A 34 6.26 1.66 14.95
C MET A 34 7.53 2.44 15.30
N LYS A 35 7.62 2.99 16.52
CA LYS A 35 8.70 3.89 16.93
C LYS A 35 10.11 3.32 16.68
N GLU A 36 10.33 2.05 17.03
CA GLU A 36 11.64 1.40 16.84
C GLU A 36 12.04 1.28 15.37
N GLU A 37 11.07 1.08 14.48
CA GLU A 37 11.34 1.02 13.04
C GLU A 37 11.60 2.41 12.45
N LEU A 38 11.04 3.48 13.03
CA LEU A 38 11.25 4.86 12.53
C LEU A 38 12.69 5.33 12.64
N TYR A 39 13.52 4.77 13.52
CA TYR A 39 14.96 5.06 13.57
C TYR A 39 15.72 4.62 12.32
N LYS A 40 15.12 3.75 11.49
CA LYS A 40 15.69 3.21 10.24
C LYS A 40 15.11 3.90 9.00
N VAL A 41 14.24 4.93 9.18
CA VAL A 41 13.41 5.51 8.12
C VAL A 41 13.88 6.91 7.77
N ASP A 42 14.11 7.15 6.48
CA ASP A 42 14.35 8.47 5.91
C ASP A 42 13.07 9.05 5.26
N PHE A 43 12.14 8.18 4.84
CA PHE A 43 10.94 8.56 4.09
C PHE A 43 9.68 7.87 4.63
N LEU A 44 8.58 8.63 4.75
CA LEU A 44 7.25 8.09 5.02
C LEU A 44 6.36 8.38 3.81
N LEU A 45 5.82 7.34 3.20
CA LEU A 45 4.84 7.40 2.14
C LEU A 45 3.47 7.03 2.72
N ILE A 46 2.46 7.87 2.54
CA ILE A 46 1.11 7.57 3.04
C ILE A 46 0.21 7.39 1.82
N THR A 47 -0.43 6.24 1.72
CA THR A 47 -1.24 5.87 0.56
C THR A 47 -2.48 6.75 0.42
N HIS A 48 -3.22 6.97 1.51
CA HIS A 48 -4.44 7.79 1.54
C HIS A 48 -4.85 8.20 2.96
N ASP A 49 -6.01 8.86 3.09
CA ASP A 49 -6.46 9.52 4.31
C ASP A 49 -7.38 8.69 5.23
N HIS A 50 -7.61 7.40 4.96
CA HIS A 50 -8.36 6.54 5.88
C HIS A 50 -7.61 6.28 7.19
N SER A 51 -8.36 6.08 8.28
CA SER A 51 -7.82 6.01 9.63
C SER A 51 -6.91 4.81 9.88
N ASP A 52 -7.04 3.75 9.13
CA ASP A 52 -6.19 2.55 9.18
C ASP A 52 -4.90 2.68 8.33
N HIS A 53 -4.76 3.76 7.55
CA HIS A 53 -3.53 4.15 6.83
C HIS A 53 -2.91 5.42 7.40
N LEU A 54 -3.74 6.33 7.95
CA LEU A 54 -3.34 7.58 8.54
C LEU A 54 -3.90 7.75 9.95
N ASN A 55 -3.15 7.40 10.97
CA ASN A 55 -3.42 7.81 12.34
C ASN A 55 -2.84 9.22 12.57
N LYS A 56 -3.71 10.23 12.65
CA LYS A 56 -3.30 11.65 12.77
C LYS A 56 -2.44 11.92 14.01
N ILE A 57 -2.71 11.23 15.12
CA ILE A 57 -1.92 11.36 16.36
C ILE A 57 -0.52 10.79 16.11
N THR A 58 -0.43 9.62 15.48
CA THR A 58 0.84 9.00 15.10
C THR A 58 1.64 9.89 14.15
N LEU A 59 1.01 10.44 13.11
CA LEU A 59 1.66 11.36 12.19
C LEU A 59 2.22 12.59 12.92
N ASN A 60 1.48 13.18 13.86
CA ASN A 60 1.96 14.30 14.65
C ASN A 60 3.18 13.94 15.51
N HIS A 61 3.19 12.76 16.14
CA HIS A 61 4.37 12.28 16.87
C HIS A 61 5.57 12.08 15.94
N ILE A 62 5.37 11.51 14.76
CA ILE A 62 6.45 11.32 13.77
C ILE A 62 7.06 12.67 13.40
N THR A 63 6.24 13.67 13.06
CA THR A 63 6.74 14.99 12.66
C THR A 63 7.44 15.75 13.79
N GLN A 64 7.14 15.46 15.04
CA GLN A 64 7.77 16.07 16.21
C GLN A 64 9.06 15.35 16.65
N GLU A 65 9.02 14.02 16.73
CA GLU A 65 10.13 13.23 17.25
C GLU A 65 11.15 12.85 16.17
N PHE A 66 10.73 12.79 14.89
CA PHE A 66 11.56 12.43 13.73
C PHE A 66 11.47 13.51 12.61
N PRO A 67 11.86 14.77 12.88
CA PRO A 67 11.64 15.88 11.94
C PRO A 67 12.44 15.76 10.63
N ASN A 68 13.42 14.85 10.56
CA ASN A 68 14.22 14.61 9.37
C ASN A 68 13.54 13.64 8.39
N ILE A 69 12.51 12.91 8.81
CA ILE A 69 11.75 12.03 7.90
C ILE A 69 10.97 12.90 6.92
N LYS A 70 11.21 12.71 5.63
CA LYS A 70 10.46 13.36 4.56
C LYS A 70 9.16 12.59 4.32
N ILE A 71 8.03 13.31 4.30
CA ILE A 71 6.70 12.68 4.22
C ILE A 71 6.03 13.06 2.91
N TYR A 72 5.61 12.06 2.14
CA TYR A 72 4.93 12.23 0.87
C TYR A 72 3.56 11.55 0.89
N SER A 73 2.54 12.16 0.27
CA SER A 73 1.20 11.58 0.18
C SER A 73 0.32 12.32 -0.81
N THR A 74 -0.98 12.00 -0.79
CA THR A 74 -2.02 12.72 -1.53
C THR A 74 -2.19 14.15 -1.00
N TYR A 75 -2.77 15.04 -1.82
CA TYR A 75 -3.07 16.41 -1.39
C TYR A 75 -4.06 16.46 -0.21
N LYS A 76 -4.93 15.44 -0.05
CA LYS A 76 -5.85 15.34 1.10
C LYS A 76 -5.10 15.19 2.41
N VAL A 77 -4.08 14.35 2.44
CA VAL A 77 -3.22 14.16 3.64
C VAL A 77 -2.37 15.42 3.89
N ALA A 78 -1.83 16.03 2.84
CA ALA A 78 -1.05 17.27 2.97
C ALA A 78 -1.86 18.43 3.58
N ARG A 79 -3.18 18.47 3.37
CA ARG A 79 -4.06 19.45 4.05
C ARG A 79 -4.24 19.17 5.55
N ILE A 80 -4.00 17.95 6.00
CA ILE A 80 -4.12 17.55 7.42
C ILE A 80 -2.85 17.95 8.19
N ASN A 81 -1.66 17.83 7.57
CA ASN A 81 -0.39 18.13 8.22
C ASN A 81 0.58 18.81 7.23
N LYS A 82 1.02 20.02 7.60
CA LYS A 82 1.88 20.87 6.76
C LYS A 82 3.27 20.31 6.46
N ASN A 83 3.72 19.30 7.20
CA ASN A 83 5.00 18.62 6.95
C ASN A 83 4.89 17.54 5.86
N VAL A 84 3.69 17.29 5.33
CA VAL A 84 3.45 16.34 4.24
C VAL A 84 3.54 17.07 2.92
N VAL A 85 4.39 16.57 2.02
CA VAL A 85 4.50 17.03 0.64
C VAL A 85 3.46 16.29 -0.20
N ALA A 86 2.57 17.05 -0.85
CA ALA A 86 1.63 16.47 -1.79
C ALA A 86 2.35 16.01 -3.07
N ILE A 87 2.09 14.76 -3.46
CA ILE A 87 2.58 14.22 -4.75
C ILE A 87 1.64 14.69 -5.85
N ASN A 88 2.23 15.14 -6.97
CA ASN A 88 1.52 15.32 -8.22
C ASN A 88 1.69 14.06 -9.09
N THR A 89 0.58 13.53 -9.61
CA THR A 89 0.55 12.25 -10.35
C THR A 89 0.87 12.39 -11.84
N ASP A 90 1.81 13.23 -12.21
CA ASP A 90 2.28 13.36 -13.61
C ASP A 90 3.17 12.17 -14.04
N TYR A 91 3.14 11.06 -13.32
CA TYR A 91 3.99 9.87 -13.51
C TYR A 91 5.50 10.18 -13.57
N LEU A 92 5.91 11.30 -12.99
CA LEU A 92 7.32 11.65 -12.83
C LEU A 92 7.85 11.01 -11.54
N PRO A 93 9.07 10.45 -11.59
CA PRO A 93 9.67 9.83 -10.42
C PRO A 93 10.07 10.88 -9.38
N ILE A 94 9.92 10.49 -8.11
CA ILE A 94 10.53 11.18 -6.98
C ILE A 94 11.74 10.37 -6.54
N TRP A 95 12.90 11.02 -6.49
CA TRP A 95 14.14 10.37 -6.06
C TRP A 95 14.20 10.28 -4.53
N LEU A 96 14.19 9.04 -4.03
CA LEU A 96 14.33 8.70 -2.62
C LEU A 96 15.72 8.08 -2.40
N LYS A 97 16.74 8.91 -2.19
CA LYS A 97 18.12 8.49 -1.83
C LYS A 97 18.66 7.23 -2.55
N GLU A 98 17.98 6.08 -2.48
CA GLU A 98 18.42 4.79 -3.02
C GLU A 98 17.52 4.24 -4.14
N CYS A 99 16.37 4.86 -4.41
CA CYS A 99 15.45 4.42 -5.45
C CYS A 99 14.66 5.56 -6.08
N GLU A 100 14.13 5.30 -7.27
CA GLU A 100 13.06 6.11 -7.85
C GLU A 100 11.70 5.63 -7.34
N MET A 101 10.86 6.54 -6.91
CA MET A 101 9.49 6.25 -6.48
C MET A 101 8.49 6.86 -7.46
N TYR A 102 7.56 6.05 -7.94
CA TYR A 102 6.38 6.46 -8.68
C TYR A 102 5.14 6.27 -7.81
N ALA A 103 4.27 7.27 -7.78
CA ALA A 103 2.95 7.18 -7.16
C ALA A 103 1.91 7.03 -8.27
N ILE A 104 1.13 5.96 -8.20
CA ILE A 104 0.11 5.63 -9.19
C ILE A 104 -1.23 5.72 -8.48
N GLU A 105 -2.13 6.58 -8.98
CA GLU A 105 -3.48 6.66 -8.45
C GLU A 105 -4.24 5.38 -8.82
N VAL A 106 -4.81 4.73 -7.81
CA VAL A 106 -5.57 3.48 -7.96
C VAL A 106 -7.02 3.68 -7.51
N PRO A 107 -7.98 2.93 -8.11
CA PRO A 107 -9.40 3.13 -7.84
C PRO A 107 -9.80 2.64 -6.45
N HIS A 108 -10.19 3.59 -5.62
CA HIS A 108 -10.75 3.37 -4.30
C HIS A 108 -11.86 4.41 -4.04
N ASN A 109 -12.41 4.49 -2.81
CA ASN A 109 -13.42 5.50 -2.45
C ASN A 109 -12.83 6.85 -2.02
N THR A 110 -11.51 6.98 -2.00
CA THR A 110 -10.74 8.23 -1.85
C THR A 110 -9.53 8.18 -2.78
N ILE A 111 -8.85 9.32 -2.98
CA ILE A 111 -7.59 9.34 -3.74
C ILE A 111 -6.56 8.49 -3.00
N THR A 112 -6.16 7.41 -3.64
CA THR A 112 -5.27 6.39 -3.08
C THR A 112 -4.10 6.15 -4.02
N PHE A 113 -2.88 6.12 -3.47
CA PHE A 113 -1.67 5.82 -4.22
C PHE A 113 -1.16 4.41 -3.95
N ALA A 114 -0.87 3.70 -5.02
CA ALA A 114 0.10 2.62 -5.02
C ALA A 114 1.50 3.22 -5.27
N TYR A 115 2.54 2.54 -4.79
CA TYR A 115 3.93 2.96 -4.94
C TYR A 115 4.74 1.91 -5.69
N VAL A 116 5.43 2.33 -6.75
CA VAL A 116 6.46 1.54 -7.42
C VAL A 116 7.81 2.11 -7.03
N LEU A 117 8.68 1.27 -6.47
CA LEU A 117 10.01 1.64 -6.01
C LEU A 117 11.04 0.90 -6.88
N LEU A 118 11.80 1.65 -7.67
CA LEU A 118 12.82 1.11 -8.55
C LEU A 118 14.19 1.31 -7.91
N PHE A 119 14.72 0.27 -7.29
CA PHE A 119 16.08 0.21 -6.75
C PHE A 119 17.06 -0.24 -7.86
N PRO A 120 18.37 0.01 -7.71
CA PRO A 120 19.34 -0.44 -8.71
C PRO A 120 19.35 -1.96 -8.98
N ASP A 121 19.01 -2.77 -7.99
CA ASP A 121 19.13 -4.22 -8.03
C ASP A 121 17.78 -4.96 -8.08
N PHE A 122 16.64 -4.29 -7.81
CA PHE A 122 15.30 -4.90 -7.76
C PHE A 122 14.18 -3.87 -7.84
N ASN A 123 13.02 -4.30 -8.30
CA ASN A 123 11.80 -3.50 -8.38
C ASN A 123 10.77 -3.99 -7.37
N VAL A 124 10.14 -3.04 -6.68
CA VAL A 124 9.12 -3.30 -5.66
C VAL A 124 7.80 -2.63 -6.05
N LEU A 125 6.71 -3.36 -5.96
CA LEU A 125 5.36 -2.80 -5.98
C LEU A 125 4.75 -2.88 -4.58
N TYR A 126 4.13 -1.79 -4.13
CA TYR A 126 3.28 -1.74 -2.95
C TYR A 126 1.92 -1.16 -3.30
N ALA A 127 0.85 -1.94 -3.11
CA ALA A 127 -0.51 -1.49 -3.37
C ALA A 127 -1.51 -2.14 -2.40
N THR A 128 -2.29 -1.30 -1.73
CA THR A 128 -3.39 -1.68 -0.84
C THR A 128 -4.60 -0.81 -1.12
N ASP A 129 -5.78 -1.29 -0.76
CA ASP A 129 -7.03 -0.56 -0.91
C ASP A 129 -7.29 -0.13 -2.35
N LEU A 130 -7.37 -1.12 -3.22
CA LEU A 130 -7.69 -0.91 -4.63
C LEU A 130 -8.75 -1.90 -5.12
N LYS A 131 -9.64 -1.41 -5.96
CA LYS A 131 -10.75 -2.19 -6.51
C LYS A 131 -10.32 -3.11 -7.67
N ARG A 132 -9.32 -2.69 -8.44
CA ARG A 132 -8.80 -3.34 -9.65
C ARG A 132 -7.36 -2.89 -9.91
N THR A 133 -6.69 -3.55 -10.86
CA THR A 133 -5.27 -3.36 -11.15
C THR A 133 -4.99 -2.66 -12.47
N ASP A 134 -6.03 -2.17 -13.18
CA ASP A 134 -5.89 -1.66 -14.56
C ASP A 134 -4.84 -0.54 -14.67
N GLU A 135 -4.86 0.43 -13.75
CA GLU A 135 -3.94 1.57 -13.73
C GLU A 135 -2.49 1.12 -13.42
N LEU A 136 -2.34 0.10 -12.56
CA LEU A 136 -1.03 -0.52 -12.28
C LEU A 136 -0.52 -1.31 -13.47
N GLU A 137 -1.40 -2.03 -14.16
CA GLU A 137 -1.07 -2.81 -15.37
C GLU A 137 -0.61 -1.88 -16.49
N GLU A 138 -1.37 -0.80 -16.76
CA GLU A 138 -1.03 0.21 -17.76
C GLU A 138 0.35 0.83 -17.49
N PHE A 139 0.61 1.29 -16.27
CA PHE A 139 1.90 1.83 -15.89
C PHE A 139 3.04 0.80 -16.03
N THR A 140 2.80 -0.43 -15.57
CA THR A 140 3.78 -1.52 -15.62
C THR A 140 4.15 -1.88 -17.05
N GLU A 141 3.15 -1.92 -17.95
CA GLU A 141 3.34 -2.22 -19.37
C GLU A 141 4.04 -1.06 -20.11
N GLU A 142 3.64 0.20 -19.85
CA GLU A 142 4.30 1.38 -20.42
C GLU A 142 5.78 1.44 -20.05
N LYS A 143 6.12 1.16 -18.81
CA LYS A 143 7.51 1.16 -18.32
C LYS A 143 8.26 -0.15 -18.57
N HIS A 144 7.63 -1.15 -19.17
CA HIS A 144 8.20 -2.51 -19.39
C HIS A 144 8.76 -3.14 -18.11
N LEU A 145 8.05 -2.97 -16.98
CA LEU A 145 8.52 -3.42 -15.69
C LEU A 145 8.17 -4.88 -15.40
N LYS A 146 9.00 -5.48 -14.56
CA LYS A 146 8.73 -6.69 -13.79
C LYS A 146 9.18 -6.45 -12.38
N TYR A 147 8.56 -7.14 -11.42
CA TYR A 147 8.79 -6.93 -10.00
C TYR A 147 9.50 -8.11 -9.36
N ASP A 148 10.41 -7.82 -8.43
CA ASP A 148 11.09 -8.79 -7.59
C ASP A 148 10.38 -8.96 -6.25
N TYR A 149 9.65 -7.95 -5.81
CA TYR A 149 8.81 -7.95 -4.61
C TYR A 149 7.46 -7.30 -4.91
N VAL A 150 6.37 -8.04 -4.65
CA VAL A 150 5.01 -7.55 -4.85
C VAL A 150 4.27 -7.57 -3.52
N PHE A 151 4.17 -6.41 -2.88
CA PHE A 151 3.31 -6.16 -1.72
C PHE A 151 1.94 -5.73 -2.23
N LEU A 152 1.01 -6.67 -2.37
CA LEU A 152 -0.28 -6.41 -2.99
C LEU A 152 -1.42 -6.88 -2.10
N GLU A 153 -2.49 -6.10 -2.09
CA GLU A 153 -3.70 -6.48 -1.41
C GLU A 153 -4.23 -7.84 -1.90
N ALA A 154 -4.66 -8.68 -0.95
CA ALA A 154 -5.39 -9.90 -1.18
C ALA A 154 -6.47 -10.01 -0.08
N ASN A 155 -7.53 -9.20 -0.21
CA ASN A 155 -8.44 -8.94 0.89
C ASN A 155 -9.34 -10.12 1.22
N TYR A 156 -9.91 -10.78 0.21
CA TYR A 156 -10.88 -11.83 0.41
C TYR A 156 -10.70 -13.01 -0.56
N ASP A 157 -11.19 -14.16 -0.13
CA ASP A 157 -11.30 -15.37 -0.94
C ASP A 157 -12.64 -15.38 -1.68
N ASP A 158 -12.61 -15.49 -3.01
CA ASP A 158 -13.78 -15.43 -3.87
C ASP A 158 -14.80 -16.52 -3.52
N TYR A 159 -14.35 -17.75 -3.17
CA TYR A 159 -15.25 -18.85 -2.79
C TYR A 159 -16.00 -18.56 -1.49
N LYS A 160 -15.30 -17.99 -0.49
CA LYS A 160 -15.94 -17.63 0.79
C LYS A 160 -17.01 -16.55 0.61
N ILE A 161 -16.74 -15.56 -0.23
CA ILE A 161 -17.68 -14.47 -0.51
C ILE A 161 -18.88 -14.99 -1.31
N GLU A 162 -18.67 -15.85 -2.29
CA GLU A 162 -19.75 -16.44 -3.09
C GLU A 162 -20.69 -17.28 -2.22
N GLY A 163 -20.16 -18.09 -1.31
CA GLY A 163 -20.96 -18.82 -0.33
C GLY A 163 -21.86 -17.88 0.49
N VAL A 164 -21.30 -16.79 1.04
CA VAL A 164 -22.08 -15.81 1.82
C VAL A 164 -23.11 -15.09 0.97
N ARG A 165 -22.80 -14.73 -0.29
CA ARG A 165 -23.74 -14.08 -1.22
C ARG A 165 -24.94 -14.99 -1.53
N ASN A 166 -24.70 -16.27 -1.73
CA ASN A 166 -25.75 -17.25 -2.02
C ASN A 166 -26.70 -17.51 -0.84
N GLU A 167 -26.19 -17.41 0.39
CA GLU A 167 -26.99 -17.54 1.62
C GLU A 167 -27.74 -16.26 1.97
N TRP A 168 -27.40 -15.12 1.36
CA TRP A 168 -27.90 -13.80 1.71
C TRP A 168 -29.10 -13.41 0.84
N HIS A 169 -30.32 -13.53 1.38
CA HIS A 169 -31.58 -13.24 0.68
C HIS A 169 -31.85 -11.72 0.54
N GLY A 170 -31.03 -10.98 -0.19
CA GLY A 170 -31.37 -9.64 -0.72
C GLY A 170 -31.34 -8.46 0.26
N GLN A 171 -30.86 -8.64 1.51
CA GLN A 171 -30.63 -7.52 2.43
C GLN A 171 -29.22 -6.93 2.25
N TYR A 172 -29.06 -5.60 2.51
CA TYR A 172 -27.75 -4.94 2.47
C TYR A 172 -26.80 -5.56 3.49
N ASN A 173 -25.63 -6.00 3.02
CA ASN A 173 -24.56 -6.52 3.86
C ASN A 173 -23.30 -5.69 3.67
N ALA A 174 -23.00 -4.83 4.65
CA ALA A 174 -21.84 -3.94 4.62
C ALA A 174 -20.49 -4.66 4.41
N TYR A 175 -20.39 -5.94 4.82
CA TYR A 175 -19.17 -6.73 4.63
C TYR A 175 -19.01 -7.20 3.19
N ILE A 176 -20.10 -7.62 2.54
CA ILE A 176 -20.08 -7.98 1.12
C ILE A 176 -19.86 -6.74 0.27
N ASP A 177 -20.49 -5.62 0.62
CA ASP A 177 -20.29 -4.35 -0.06
C ASP A 177 -18.84 -3.86 0.06
N SER A 178 -18.19 -4.06 1.21
CA SER A 178 -16.78 -3.70 1.39
C SER A 178 -15.86 -4.44 0.42
N THR A 179 -16.15 -5.70 0.07
CA THR A 179 -15.33 -6.47 -0.88
C THR A 179 -15.33 -5.87 -2.29
N SER A 180 -16.37 -5.11 -2.66
CA SER A 180 -16.43 -4.44 -3.96
C SER A 180 -15.37 -3.33 -4.15
N ARG A 181 -14.67 -2.95 -3.09
CA ARG A 181 -13.65 -1.89 -3.05
C ARG A 181 -12.23 -2.42 -2.89
N HIS A 182 -12.07 -3.73 -2.81
CA HIS A 182 -10.81 -4.41 -2.55
C HIS A 182 -10.55 -5.53 -3.56
N LEU A 183 -9.27 -5.89 -3.76
CA LEU A 183 -8.90 -7.05 -4.57
C LEU A 183 -9.20 -8.35 -3.86
N SER A 184 -9.70 -9.32 -4.61
CA SER A 184 -9.71 -10.71 -4.17
C SER A 184 -8.30 -11.32 -4.24
N LYS A 185 -8.15 -12.46 -3.56
CA LYS A 185 -6.94 -13.27 -3.62
C LYS A 185 -6.58 -13.69 -5.05
N ASP A 186 -7.58 -14.10 -5.84
CA ASP A 186 -7.39 -14.52 -7.22
C ASP A 186 -6.97 -13.36 -8.12
N GLN A 187 -7.52 -12.16 -7.94
CA GLN A 187 -7.11 -10.96 -8.68
C GLN A 187 -5.66 -10.58 -8.35
N SER A 188 -5.29 -10.60 -7.07
CA SER A 188 -3.92 -10.35 -6.62
C SER A 188 -2.94 -11.34 -7.22
N LEU A 189 -3.26 -12.63 -7.20
CA LEU A 189 -2.43 -13.70 -7.76
C LEU A 189 -2.29 -13.57 -9.28
N LYS A 190 -3.34 -13.19 -10.00
CA LYS A 190 -3.28 -12.97 -11.47
C LYS A 190 -2.30 -11.85 -11.82
N PHE A 191 -2.37 -10.71 -11.13
CA PHE A 191 -1.43 -9.62 -11.32
C PHE A 191 0.01 -10.09 -11.04
N PHE A 192 0.24 -10.73 -9.88
CA PHE A 192 1.54 -11.25 -9.50
C PHE A 192 2.14 -12.17 -10.56
N ILE A 193 1.39 -13.18 -11.03
CA ILE A 193 1.88 -14.14 -12.05
C ILE A 193 2.26 -13.43 -13.35
N LYS A 194 1.50 -12.42 -13.78
CA LYS A 194 1.73 -11.66 -15.02
C LYS A 194 3.01 -10.83 -14.98
N TYR A 195 3.33 -10.22 -13.81
CA TYR A 195 4.37 -9.18 -13.72
C TYR A 195 5.57 -9.55 -12.83
N LYS A 196 5.65 -10.77 -12.33
CA LYS A 196 6.78 -11.23 -11.51
C LYS A 196 8.05 -11.47 -12.33
N THR A 197 9.23 -11.28 -11.70
CA THR A 197 10.50 -11.87 -12.13
C THR A 197 10.62 -13.33 -11.69
N GLU A 198 11.65 -14.04 -12.13
CA GLU A 198 12.02 -15.34 -11.58
C GLU A 198 12.52 -15.15 -10.14
N GLY A 199 11.93 -15.86 -9.17
CA GLY A 199 12.26 -15.73 -7.75
C GLY A 199 11.58 -14.56 -7.04
N CYS A 200 10.60 -13.90 -7.68
CA CYS A 200 9.80 -12.83 -7.08
C CYS A 200 9.05 -13.33 -5.83
N GLU A 201 9.00 -12.47 -4.81
CA GLU A 201 8.24 -12.70 -3.59
C GLU A 201 6.87 -12.01 -3.66
N HIS A 202 5.78 -12.77 -3.44
CA HIS A 202 4.42 -12.25 -3.31
C HIS A 202 4.05 -12.10 -1.84
N ILE A 203 3.91 -10.87 -1.39
CA ILE A 203 3.54 -10.50 -0.03
C ILE A 203 2.09 -10.02 -0.02
N GLU A 204 1.19 -10.88 0.38
CA GLU A 204 -0.24 -10.57 0.44
C GLU A 204 -0.54 -9.66 1.65
N LEU A 205 -1.08 -8.48 1.36
CA LEU A 205 -1.44 -7.46 2.35
C LEU A 205 -2.95 -7.35 2.54
N HIS A 206 -3.35 -6.61 3.56
CA HIS A 206 -4.72 -6.16 3.83
C HIS A 206 -5.77 -7.30 3.84
N ARG A 207 -5.39 -8.46 4.38
CA ARG A 207 -6.25 -9.65 4.48
C ARG A 207 -7.44 -9.41 5.39
N SER A 208 -8.65 -9.71 4.91
CA SER A 208 -9.85 -9.68 5.74
C SER A 208 -9.80 -10.79 6.80
N LYS A 209 -10.00 -10.44 8.07
CA LYS A 209 -10.11 -11.45 9.14
C LYS A 209 -11.30 -12.39 8.97
N ARG A 210 -12.28 -12.03 8.14
CA ARG A 210 -13.55 -12.74 8.00
C ARG A 210 -13.63 -13.56 6.72
N PHE A 211 -13.06 -13.06 5.64
CA PHE A 211 -13.26 -13.61 4.30
C PHE A 211 -11.97 -14.06 3.60
N TYR A 212 -10.86 -14.05 4.31
CA TYR A 212 -9.60 -14.56 3.79
C TYR A 212 -9.41 -16.04 4.10
#